data_f70e099228bc2b35e98ee562a2f94a05
#
_entry.id   f70e099228bc2b35e98ee562a2f94a05
#
_cell.length_a   1.000
_cell.length_b   1.000
_cell.length_c   1.000
_cell.angle_alpha   90.00
_cell.angle_beta   90.00
_cell.angle_gamma   90.00
#
_symmetry.space_group_name_H-M   'P 1'
#
loop_
_entity.id
_entity.type
_entity.pdbx_description
1 polymer ?
#
loop_
_entity_poly.entity_id
_entity_poly.type
_entity_poly.pdbx_seq_one_letter_code
_entity_poly.pdbx_strand_id
1 'polypeptide(L)'
;MKTPKKSLAKLDIGYGGTNTRYGQIRGDELLRELKGKKGITKYREMRDNDATIGAIMYATEQVLRDVPKIVKAVDESDEAVGYADYVTSVLDDMEHTLDDHISEALSSLTYGFAFFEVVYKRRMGPDFKDKKRHSKFSDGYWGVTKLASRAQWTIEPSTDSVDKKTGDLLGIRQASSLLDSANNGFIPADKLVHYRTTTVNNDIYGRSILRNAYKSYTYLTNLQAIEAIAVERELHGIPIGRMPAEYLGASATDDQKSIRADFERMLRDLKNNEQGYALLPSDLLLDNEGKSTGGVAARLVDIELITSNGTRNIDIDPIIKRYQHDISRSVMAEFLMLGSSSSGSYAMSKSKTDLFLRSMESYINSIYDILSKQLIEPLWMLNGFPVEMMPKI
;
A
#
# COMPACT_ATOMS: atom_id res chain seq x y z
N MET A 1 11.92 9.82 66.56
CA MET A 1 12.18 10.34 65.19
C MET A 1 11.40 9.54 64.18
N LYS A 2 10.35 10.10 63.61
CA LYS A 2 9.57 9.43 62.53
C LYS A 2 10.31 9.67 61.22
N THR A 3 10.81 8.60 60.64
CA THR A 3 11.36 8.60 59.26
C THR A 3 10.27 9.07 58.28
N PRO A 4 10.57 10.05 57.40
CA PRO A 4 9.57 10.48 56.41
C PRO A 4 9.32 9.34 55.43
N LYS A 5 8.09 8.86 55.35
CA LYS A 5 7.64 8.01 54.25
C LYS A 5 7.81 8.81 52.97
N LYS A 6 8.92 8.60 52.25
CA LYS A 6 9.02 9.01 50.85
C LYS A 6 7.87 8.35 50.11
N SER A 7 6.97 9.15 49.56
CA SER A 7 5.86 8.64 48.74
C SER A 7 6.48 7.97 47.51
N LEU A 8 6.46 6.66 47.48
CA LEU A 8 6.87 5.83 46.36
C LEU A 8 6.05 6.16 45.06
N ALA A 9 4.92 6.82 45.25
CA ALA A 9 3.99 7.17 44.19
C ALA A 9 4.53 8.11 43.07
N LYS A 10 5.73 8.68 43.23
CA LYS A 10 6.37 9.52 42.21
C LYS A 10 7.47 8.82 41.40
N LEU A 11 7.85 7.61 41.77
CA LEU A 11 8.93 6.88 41.12
C LEU A 11 8.45 5.92 40.03
N ASP A 12 7.15 5.58 39.99
CA ASP A 12 6.59 4.57 39.09
C ASP A 12 5.87 5.15 37.85
N ILE A 13 5.80 6.47 37.72
CA ILE A 13 5.12 7.10 36.56
C ILE A 13 6.17 7.63 35.59
N GLY A 14 6.53 6.80 34.64
CA GLY A 14 7.25 7.21 33.42
C GLY A 14 6.30 7.87 32.41
N TYR A 15 6.87 8.42 31.35
CA TYR A 15 6.11 8.91 30.20
C TYR A 15 6.16 7.89 29.08
N GLY A 16 5.01 7.59 28.42
CA GLY A 16 4.88 6.63 27.34
C GLY A 16 5.62 6.99 26.05
N GLY A 17 6.18 8.21 26.00
CA GLY A 17 7.05 8.66 24.90
C GLY A 17 6.36 8.97 23.58
N THR A 18 5.02 8.87 23.52
CA THR A 18 4.26 9.20 22.30
C THR A 18 4.41 10.69 21.97
N ASN A 19 4.89 10.99 20.78
CA ASN A 19 5.12 12.38 20.36
C ASN A 19 3.79 13.06 20.02
N THR A 20 3.40 14.02 20.87
CA THR A 20 2.18 14.82 20.67
C THR A 20 2.54 16.30 20.49
N ARG A 21 1.89 16.96 19.55
CA ARG A 21 1.99 18.42 19.37
C ARG A 21 0.59 19.00 19.24
N TYR A 22 0.28 20.02 20.06
CA TYR A 22 -1.06 20.65 20.13
C TYR A 22 -2.19 19.64 20.33
N GLY A 23 -1.93 18.59 21.14
CA GLY A 23 -2.90 17.54 21.42
C GLY A 23 -3.14 16.53 20.30
N GLN A 24 -2.41 16.63 19.19
CA GLN A 24 -2.47 15.63 18.10
C GLN A 24 -1.22 14.74 18.13
N ILE A 25 -1.42 13.46 17.83
CA ILE A 25 -0.32 12.51 17.64
C ILE A 25 0.48 12.94 16.41
N ARG A 26 1.78 13.09 16.60
CA ARG A 26 2.69 13.46 15.52
C ARG A 26 3.44 12.22 15.04
N GLY A 27 3.06 11.71 13.88
CA GLY A 27 3.87 10.71 13.18
C GLY A 27 5.22 11.28 12.70
N ASP A 28 6.20 10.42 12.57
CA ASP A 28 7.59 10.77 12.21
C ASP A 28 7.81 10.97 10.70
N GLU A 29 6.75 10.91 9.88
CA GLU A 29 6.86 11.05 8.43
C GLU A 29 7.10 12.53 8.02
N LEU A 30 8.16 12.75 7.22
CA LEU A 30 8.54 14.07 6.73
C LEU A 30 7.82 14.47 5.45
N LEU A 31 7.51 13.50 4.57
CA LEU A 31 6.86 13.77 3.29
C LEU A 31 5.37 14.00 3.48
N ARG A 32 4.88 15.15 3.03
CA ARG A 32 3.47 15.54 3.17
C ARG A 32 2.50 14.58 2.47
N GLU A 33 2.95 13.97 1.37
CA GLU A 33 2.18 13.02 0.55
C GLU A 33 1.99 11.67 1.25
N LEU A 34 2.89 11.34 2.18
CA LEU A 34 2.86 10.08 2.93
C LEU A 34 2.30 10.23 4.35
N LYS A 35 1.78 11.42 4.72
CA LYS A 35 1.20 11.67 6.05
C LYS A 35 -0.28 11.32 6.11
N GLY A 36 -0.67 10.65 7.21
CA GLY A 36 -2.07 10.39 7.55
C GLY A 36 -2.85 9.70 6.43
N LYS A 37 -4.09 10.12 6.18
CA LYS A 37 -4.96 9.52 5.14
C LYS A 37 -4.38 9.58 3.73
N LYS A 38 -3.59 10.64 3.40
CA LYS A 38 -2.92 10.73 2.09
C LYS A 38 -1.89 9.63 1.91
N GLY A 39 -1.10 9.36 2.94
CA GLY A 39 -0.12 8.30 2.94
C GLY A 39 -0.76 6.92 2.78
N ILE A 40 -1.85 6.65 3.51
CA ILE A 40 -2.62 5.42 3.39
C ILE A 40 -3.14 5.22 1.96
N THR A 41 -3.72 6.27 1.36
CA THR A 41 -4.19 6.22 -0.03
C THR A 41 -3.03 5.95 -1.00
N LYS A 42 -1.88 6.61 -0.79
CA LYS A 42 -0.71 6.44 -1.65
C LYS A 42 -0.10 5.04 -1.55
N TYR A 43 0.02 4.49 -0.35
CA TYR A 43 0.49 3.11 -0.17
C TYR A 43 -0.46 2.08 -0.78
N ARG A 44 -1.76 2.33 -0.70
CA ARG A 44 -2.76 1.50 -1.37
C ARG A 44 -2.60 1.56 -2.89
N GLU A 45 -2.45 2.77 -3.45
CA GLU A 45 -2.20 2.97 -4.88
C GLU A 45 -0.95 2.21 -5.34
N MET A 46 0.16 2.31 -4.58
CA MET A 46 1.40 1.58 -4.88
C MET A 46 1.19 0.07 -4.88
N ARG A 47 0.50 -0.48 -3.87
CA ARG A 47 0.26 -1.91 -3.75
C ARG A 47 -0.65 -2.45 -4.85
N ASP A 48 -1.73 -1.71 -5.17
CA ASP A 48 -2.80 -2.21 -6.03
C ASP A 48 -2.52 -1.98 -7.52
N ASN A 49 -1.69 -0.99 -7.88
CA ASN A 49 -1.46 -0.58 -9.27
C ASN A 49 -0.05 -0.85 -9.81
N ASP A 50 0.94 -1.13 -8.96
CA ASP A 50 2.29 -1.48 -9.41
C ASP A 50 2.49 -2.99 -9.43
N ALA A 51 2.79 -3.55 -10.58
CA ALA A 51 2.94 -5.00 -10.76
C ALA A 51 4.10 -5.59 -9.92
N THR A 52 5.19 -4.84 -9.76
CA THR A 52 6.36 -5.27 -8.98
C THR A 52 6.02 -5.30 -7.49
N ILE A 53 5.42 -4.23 -6.99
CA ILE A 53 5.01 -4.13 -5.59
C ILE A 53 3.92 -5.16 -5.28
N GLY A 54 2.91 -5.30 -6.15
CA GLY A 54 1.84 -6.28 -5.99
C GLY A 54 2.38 -7.72 -5.91
N ALA A 55 3.31 -8.09 -6.79
CA ALA A 55 3.94 -9.41 -6.76
C ALA A 55 4.73 -9.66 -5.46
N ILE A 56 5.48 -8.67 -5.00
CA ILE A 56 6.23 -8.75 -3.74
C ILE A 56 5.30 -8.93 -2.54
N MET A 57 4.24 -8.13 -2.46
CA MET A 57 3.28 -8.20 -1.36
C MET A 57 2.56 -9.55 -1.36
N TYR A 58 2.15 -10.05 -2.52
CA TYR A 58 1.53 -11.36 -2.66
C TYR A 58 2.47 -12.50 -2.23
N ALA A 59 3.72 -12.49 -2.72
CA ALA A 59 4.71 -13.49 -2.32
C ALA A 59 4.98 -13.47 -0.81
N THR A 60 5.08 -12.27 -0.22
CA THR A 60 5.25 -12.09 1.22
C THR A 60 4.08 -12.68 2.01
N GLU A 61 2.86 -12.40 1.59
CA GLU A 61 1.66 -12.95 2.22
C GLU A 61 1.65 -14.48 2.18
N GLN A 62 1.93 -15.10 1.02
CA GLN A 62 1.96 -16.55 0.90
C GLN A 62 3.00 -17.19 1.83
N VAL A 63 4.23 -16.64 1.87
CA VAL A 63 5.29 -17.14 2.75
C VAL A 63 4.89 -17.06 4.23
N LEU A 64 4.27 -15.97 4.65
CA LEU A 64 3.89 -15.77 6.05
C LEU A 64 2.69 -16.62 6.48
N ARG A 65 1.80 -16.94 5.55
CA ARG A 65 0.65 -17.83 5.80
C ARG A 65 1.06 -19.30 5.91
N ASP A 66 2.16 -19.69 5.28
CA ASP A 66 2.67 -21.07 5.33
C ASP A 66 3.39 -21.41 6.65
N VAL A 67 3.69 -20.42 7.48
CA VAL A 67 4.35 -20.65 8.78
C VAL A 67 3.41 -21.37 9.75
N PRO A 68 3.85 -22.50 10.36
CA PRO A 68 3.05 -23.24 11.32
C PRO A 68 2.66 -22.40 12.54
N LYS A 69 1.40 -22.50 12.95
CA LYS A 69 0.82 -21.81 14.10
C LYS A 69 0.68 -22.82 15.25
N ILE A 70 1.53 -22.71 16.25
CA ILE A 70 1.58 -23.68 17.36
C ILE A 70 1.47 -22.93 18.67
N VAL A 71 0.47 -23.30 19.46
CA VAL A 71 0.36 -22.84 20.84
C VAL A 71 1.26 -23.74 21.69
N LYS A 72 2.25 -23.15 22.36
CA LYS A 72 3.22 -23.87 23.18
C LYS A 72 2.83 -23.76 24.65
N ALA A 73 2.65 -24.90 25.32
CA ALA A 73 2.55 -24.96 26.78
C ALA A 73 3.86 -24.47 27.43
N VAL A 74 3.75 -23.99 28.65
CA VAL A 74 4.90 -23.48 29.45
C VAL A 74 5.83 -24.64 29.83
N ASP A 75 5.25 -25.79 30.15
CA ASP A 75 5.95 -27.04 30.47
C ASP A 75 5.14 -28.26 29.99
N GLU A 76 5.62 -29.46 30.29
CA GLU A 76 5.00 -30.73 29.88
C GLU A 76 3.97 -31.25 30.86
N SER A 77 3.55 -30.47 31.88
CA SER A 77 2.52 -30.88 32.83
C SER A 77 1.15 -30.97 32.15
N ASP A 78 0.31 -31.91 32.58
CA ASP A 78 -1.05 -32.07 32.08
C ASP A 78 -1.88 -30.77 32.21
N GLU A 79 -1.61 -29.99 33.24
CA GLU A 79 -2.27 -28.71 33.47
C GLU A 79 -1.84 -27.66 32.42
N ALA A 80 -0.53 -27.52 32.17
CA ALA A 80 -0.01 -26.59 31.17
C ALA A 80 -0.45 -26.97 29.77
N VAL A 81 -0.48 -28.26 29.45
CA VAL A 81 -1.00 -28.78 28.18
C VAL A 81 -2.50 -28.46 28.06
N GLY A 82 -3.30 -28.67 29.12
CA GLY A 82 -4.72 -28.32 29.12
C GLY A 82 -4.98 -26.83 28.86
N TYR A 83 -4.12 -25.97 29.36
CA TYR A 83 -4.18 -24.52 29.06
C TYR A 83 -3.80 -24.17 27.62
N ALA A 84 -2.83 -24.87 27.05
CA ALA A 84 -2.48 -24.68 25.63
C ALA A 84 -3.63 -25.15 24.71
N ASP A 85 -4.26 -26.27 25.06
CA ASP A 85 -5.45 -26.78 24.35
C ASP A 85 -6.62 -25.81 24.45
N TYR A 86 -6.83 -25.19 25.64
CA TYR A 86 -7.82 -24.13 25.80
C TYR A 86 -7.56 -22.97 24.81
N VAL A 87 -6.33 -22.42 24.75
CA VAL A 87 -6.00 -21.32 23.83
C VAL A 87 -6.21 -21.74 22.39
N THR A 88 -5.78 -22.94 22.00
CA THR A 88 -6.01 -23.50 20.66
C THR A 88 -7.52 -23.55 20.36
N SER A 89 -8.31 -24.05 21.31
CA SER A 89 -9.76 -24.12 21.17
C SER A 89 -10.44 -22.75 21.04
N VAL A 90 -9.89 -21.71 21.67
CA VAL A 90 -10.39 -20.31 21.53
C VAL A 90 -10.15 -19.80 20.13
N LEU A 91 -8.97 -20.05 19.58
CA LEU A 91 -8.62 -19.64 18.20
C LEU A 91 -9.48 -20.38 17.17
N ASP A 92 -9.77 -21.67 17.40
CA ASP A 92 -10.62 -22.48 16.51
C ASP A 92 -12.13 -22.17 16.64
N ASP A 93 -12.56 -21.52 17.73
CA ASP A 93 -13.94 -21.15 18.00
C ASP A 93 -14.31 -19.74 17.48
N MET A 94 -13.37 -19.05 16.82
CA MET A 94 -13.63 -17.76 16.17
C MET A 94 -14.52 -17.93 14.92
N GLU A 95 -15.19 -16.84 14.51
CA GLU A 95 -15.99 -16.79 13.27
C GLU A 95 -15.14 -16.90 12.00
N HIS A 96 -13.85 -16.55 12.07
CA HIS A 96 -12.87 -16.60 10.99
C HIS A 96 -11.65 -17.40 11.44
N THR A 97 -10.88 -17.88 10.48
CA THR A 97 -9.67 -18.66 10.78
C THR A 97 -8.54 -17.75 11.25
N LEU A 98 -7.57 -18.32 11.97
CA LEU A 98 -6.36 -17.59 12.32
C LEU A 98 -5.57 -17.17 11.06
N ASP A 99 -5.66 -17.95 9.98
CA ASP A 99 -5.06 -17.62 8.69
C ASP A 99 -5.67 -16.37 8.06
N ASP A 100 -7.00 -16.24 8.11
CA ASP A 100 -7.69 -15.04 7.63
C ASP A 100 -7.27 -13.83 8.45
N HIS A 101 -7.19 -13.99 9.79
CA HIS A 101 -6.72 -12.92 10.66
C HIS A 101 -5.27 -12.49 10.33
N ILE A 102 -4.36 -13.45 10.13
CA ILE A 102 -2.97 -13.16 9.76
C ILE A 102 -2.93 -12.42 8.43
N SER A 103 -3.68 -12.86 7.42
CA SER A 103 -3.77 -12.19 6.12
C SER A 103 -4.20 -10.72 6.27
N GLU A 104 -5.21 -10.45 7.08
CA GLU A 104 -5.62 -9.07 7.39
C GLU A 104 -4.57 -8.29 8.20
N ALA A 105 -3.90 -8.93 9.16
CA ALA A 105 -2.85 -8.33 9.97
C ALA A 105 -1.62 -7.92 9.12
N LEU A 106 -1.34 -8.65 8.03
CA LEU A 106 -0.29 -8.33 7.06
C LEU A 106 -0.52 -7.01 6.31
N SER A 107 -1.74 -6.45 6.37
CA SER A 107 -1.99 -5.08 5.89
C SER A 107 -1.10 -4.05 6.61
N SER A 108 -0.61 -4.37 7.81
CA SER A 108 0.37 -3.54 8.53
C SER A 108 1.69 -3.37 7.77
N LEU A 109 2.11 -4.33 6.94
CA LEU A 109 3.26 -4.17 6.06
C LEU A 109 3.07 -3.01 5.06
N THR A 110 1.88 -2.96 4.46
CA THR A 110 1.54 -1.91 3.50
C THR A 110 1.41 -0.54 4.15
N TYR A 111 0.71 -0.46 5.29
CA TYR A 111 0.33 0.84 5.88
C TYR A 111 1.19 1.26 7.08
N GLY A 112 2.01 0.34 7.60
CA GLY A 112 2.80 0.55 8.81
C GLY A 112 2.12 0.02 10.07
N PHE A 113 0.78 -0.09 10.09
CA PHE A 113 -0.02 -0.52 11.23
C PHE A 113 -1.31 -1.23 10.82
N ALA A 114 -1.85 -2.02 11.73
CA ALA A 114 -3.21 -2.56 11.65
C ALA A 114 -3.83 -2.63 13.04
N PHE A 115 -5.13 -2.30 13.15
CA PHE A 115 -5.90 -2.39 14.38
C PHE A 115 -7.04 -3.39 14.23
N PHE A 116 -7.22 -4.19 15.26
CA PHE A 116 -8.32 -5.13 15.37
C PHE A 116 -9.01 -4.96 16.72
N GLU A 117 -10.32 -4.85 16.71
CA GLU A 117 -11.09 -4.87 17.95
C GLU A 117 -11.42 -6.31 18.33
N VAL A 118 -11.12 -6.67 19.58
CA VAL A 118 -11.44 -7.99 20.14
C VAL A 118 -12.89 -8.04 20.55
N VAL A 119 -13.64 -8.95 19.96
CA VAL A 119 -15.04 -9.20 20.32
C VAL A 119 -15.10 -10.48 21.15
N TYR A 120 -15.28 -10.32 22.46
CA TYR A 120 -15.36 -11.43 23.39
C TYR A 120 -16.75 -12.10 23.40
N LYS A 121 -16.79 -13.40 23.76
CA LYS A 121 -18.01 -14.17 24.01
C LYS A 121 -17.84 -15.06 25.23
N ARG A 122 -18.94 -15.44 25.87
CA ARG A 122 -18.97 -16.57 26.82
C ARG A 122 -19.22 -17.86 26.06
N ARG A 123 -18.46 -18.90 26.35
CA ARG A 123 -18.54 -20.23 25.73
C ARG A 123 -19.63 -21.04 26.44
N MET A 124 -20.89 -20.85 26.05
CA MET A 124 -22.09 -21.44 26.65
C MET A 124 -22.74 -22.53 25.77
N GLY A 125 -22.01 -23.02 24.75
CA GLY A 125 -22.51 -24.00 23.81
C GLY A 125 -23.16 -23.37 22.56
N PRO A 126 -23.74 -24.20 21.70
CA PRO A 126 -24.33 -23.73 20.43
C PRO A 126 -25.54 -22.83 20.66
N ASP A 127 -25.51 -21.62 20.13
CA ASP A 127 -26.65 -20.72 20.06
C ASP A 127 -26.92 -20.39 18.59
N PHE A 128 -27.95 -20.99 18.01
CA PHE A 128 -28.32 -20.78 16.61
C PHE A 128 -29.16 -19.53 16.37
N LYS A 129 -29.64 -18.88 17.43
CA LYS A 129 -30.41 -17.64 17.35
C LYS A 129 -29.52 -16.41 17.38
N ASP A 130 -28.45 -16.46 18.18
CA ASP A 130 -27.47 -15.38 18.28
C ASP A 130 -26.07 -15.89 17.91
N LYS A 131 -25.67 -15.66 16.66
CA LYS A 131 -24.35 -16.05 16.15
C LYS A 131 -23.18 -15.48 16.98
N LYS A 132 -23.38 -14.32 17.62
CA LYS A 132 -22.34 -13.69 18.44
C LYS A 132 -22.10 -14.46 19.74
N ARG A 133 -23.04 -15.24 20.21
CA ARG A 133 -22.95 -16.09 21.41
C ARG A 133 -22.65 -17.54 21.08
N HIS A 134 -22.73 -17.91 19.82
CA HIS A 134 -22.48 -19.28 19.40
C HIS A 134 -21.05 -19.70 19.76
N SER A 135 -20.90 -20.86 20.39
CA SER A 135 -19.64 -21.51 20.67
C SER A 135 -19.76 -23.02 20.46
N LYS A 136 -18.69 -23.63 19.99
CA LYS A 136 -18.57 -25.11 19.93
C LYS A 136 -18.41 -25.72 21.31
N PHE A 137 -18.03 -24.92 22.31
CA PHE A 137 -17.68 -25.33 23.65
C PHE A 137 -18.70 -24.80 24.67
N SER A 138 -18.87 -25.52 25.78
CA SER A 138 -19.84 -25.20 26.86
C SER A 138 -19.19 -25.17 28.24
N ASP A 139 -17.91 -24.80 28.31
CA ASP A 139 -17.10 -24.76 29.54
C ASP A 139 -17.35 -23.52 30.40
N GLY A 140 -18.08 -22.53 29.88
CA GLY A 140 -18.42 -21.31 30.59
C GLY A 140 -17.28 -20.28 30.65
N TYR A 141 -16.13 -20.56 30.06
CA TYR A 141 -15.01 -19.61 29.96
C TYR A 141 -15.29 -18.49 28.96
N TRP A 142 -14.52 -17.42 29.09
CA TRP A 142 -14.49 -16.38 28.10
C TRP A 142 -13.68 -16.87 26.90
N GLY A 143 -14.17 -16.63 25.70
CA GLY A 143 -13.52 -16.87 24.41
C GLY A 143 -13.63 -15.63 23.55
N VAL A 144 -13.25 -15.77 22.29
CA VAL A 144 -13.24 -14.71 21.28
C VAL A 144 -14.21 -15.08 20.16
N THR A 145 -15.10 -14.14 19.80
CA THR A 145 -15.96 -14.30 18.64
C THR A 145 -15.18 -13.99 17.37
N LYS A 146 -14.50 -12.86 17.35
CA LYS A 146 -13.68 -12.42 16.23
C LYS A 146 -12.72 -11.30 16.61
N LEU A 147 -11.71 -11.14 15.78
CA LEU A 147 -10.82 -10.00 15.73
C LEU A 147 -11.28 -9.12 14.56
N ALA A 148 -12.05 -8.07 14.90
CA ALA A 148 -12.69 -7.23 13.89
C ALA A 148 -11.70 -6.20 13.34
N SER A 149 -11.27 -6.35 12.09
CA SER A 149 -10.37 -5.43 11.39
C SER A 149 -10.93 -4.01 11.35
N ARG A 150 -10.09 -3.03 11.63
CA ARG A 150 -10.39 -1.60 11.56
C ARG A 150 -9.62 -0.99 10.40
N ALA A 151 -10.33 -0.67 9.32
CA ALA A 151 -9.72 -0.16 8.10
C ALA A 151 -8.90 1.11 8.37
N GLN A 152 -7.64 1.11 7.97
CA GLN A 152 -6.65 2.16 8.31
C GLN A 152 -7.09 3.56 7.88
N TRP A 153 -7.78 3.68 6.73
CA TRP A 153 -8.28 4.98 6.22
C TRP A 153 -9.45 5.56 7.04
N THR A 154 -10.05 4.76 7.92
CA THR A 154 -11.12 5.20 8.83
C THR A 154 -10.60 5.64 10.19
N ILE A 155 -9.34 5.34 10.51
CA ILE A 155 -8.74 5.72 11.77
C ILE A 155 -8.39 7.21 11.75
N GLU A 156 -8.88 7.93 12.75
CA GLU A 156 -8.62 9.34 12.91
C GLU A 156 -7.70 9.59 14.11
N PRO A 157 -6.60 10.34 13.91
CA PRO A 157 -5.80 10.82 15.03
C PRO A 157 -6.68 11.73 15.91
N SER A 158 -6.84 11.37 17.17
CA SER A 158 -7.63 12.15 18.14
C SER A 158 -6.79 12.51 19.34
N THR A 159 -7.08 13.68 19.92
CA THR A 159 -6.49 14.14 21.19
C THR A 159 -6.81 13.22 22.35
N ASP A 160 -7.95 12.50 22.28
CA ASP A 160 -8.43 11.58 23.32
C ASP A 160 -7.78 10.19 23.18
N SER A 161 -7.02 9.96 22.12
CA SER A 161 -6.35 8.69 21.87
C SER A 161 -5.12 8.47 22.74
N VAL A 162 -4.60 9.51 23.39
CA VAL A 162 -3.37 9.46 24.19
C VAL A 162 -3.58 10.12 25.54
N ASP A 163 -3.12 9.47 26.60
CA ASP A 163 -3.08 10.07 27.93
C ASP A 163 -2.13 11.26 27.94
N LYS A 164 -2.65 12.44 28.32
CA LYS A 164 -1.87 13.69 28.35
C LYS A 164 -0.77 13.69 29.41
N LYS A 165 -0.87 12.81 30.44
CA LYS A 165 0.09 12.74 31.54
C LYS A 165 1.19 11.72 31.26
N THR A 166 0.82 10.54 30.75
CA THR A 166 1.75 9.43 30.55
C THR A 166 2.20 9.29 29.10
N GLY A 167 1.44 9.83 28.13
CA GLY A 167 1.69 9.63 26.71
C GLY A 167 1.30 8.25 26.18
N ASP A 168 0.56 7.46 26.96
CA ASP A 168 0.14 6.12 26.57
C ASP A 168 -1.05 6.15 25.63
N LEU A 169 -1.17 5.16 24.76
CA LEU A 169 -2.31 5.00 23.88
C LEU A 169 -3.54 4.57 24.71
N LEU A 170 -4.54 5.41 24.77
CA LEU A 170 -5.82 5.11 25.44
C LEU A 170 -6.80 4.38 24.51
N GLY A 171 -6.68 4.58 23.22
CA GLY A 171 -7.54 3.97 22.20
C GLY A 171 -7.44 4.68 20.86
N ILE A 172 -8.30 4.30 19.95
CA ILE A 172 -8.40 4.91 18.61
C ILE A 172 -9.82 5.43 18.37
N ARG A 173 -9.93 6.42 17.49
CA ARG A 173 -11.21 6.88 16.99
C ARG A 173 -11.41 6.44 15.55
N GLN A 174 -12.52 5.78 15.26
CA GLN A 174 -12.89 5.38 13.92
C GLN A 174 -13.98 6.30 13.36
N ALA A 175 -13.74 6.92 12.21
CA ALA A 175 -14.73 7.68 11.48
C ALA A 175 -15.68 6.71 10.76
N SER A 176 -16.80 6.38 11.39
CA SER A 176 -17.86 5.57 10.81
C SER A 176 -19.22 6.08 11.25
N SER A 177 -20.12 6.25 10.31
CA SER A 177 -21.53 6.61 10.57
C SER A 177 -22.33 5.48 11.23
N LEU A 178 -21.77 4.26 11.29
CA LEU A 178 -22.42 3.08 11.83
C LEU A 178 -22.01 2.76 13.26
N LEU A 179 -20.96 3.40 13.78
CA LEU A 179 -20.55 3.21 15.17
C LEU A 179 -21.37 4.13 16.05
N ASP A 180 -21.92 3.50 17.06
CA ASP A 180 -22.81 4.03 18.08
C ASP A 180 -22.49 5.47 18.46
N SER A 181 -23.48 6.34 18.34
CA SER A 181 -23.39 7.76 18.70
C SER A 181 -23.01 7.99 20.17
N ALA A 182 -23.16 7.00 21.05
CA ALA A 182 -22.87 7.10 22.48
C ALA A 182 -21.37 7.25 22.77
N ASN A 183 -20.47 6.56 22.02
CA ASN A 183 -19.01 6.59 22.23
C ASN A 183 -18.27 7.37 21.15
N ASN A 184 -18.99 8.02 20.23
CA ASN A 184 -18.43 8.81 19.14
C ASN A 184 -17.30 8.08 18.39
N GLY A 185 -17.46 6.77 18.18
CA GLY A 185 -16.51 5.89 17.46
C GLY A 185 -15.19 5.62 18.18
N PHE A 186 -15.10 5.87 19.50
CA PHE A 186 -13.90 5.59 20.28
C PHE A 186 -13.84 4.12 20.68
N ILE A 187 -12.70 3.47 20.42
CA ILE A 187 -12.39 2.09 20.78
C ILE A 187 -11.22 2.12 21.75
N PRO A 188 -11.39 1.68 23.00
CA PRO A 188 -10.33 1.72 24.00
C PRO A 188 -9.22 0.71 23.72
N ALA A 189 -8.00 1.02 24.15
CA ALA A 189 -6.79 0.26 23.84
C ALA A 189 -6.81 -1.18 24.40
N ASP A 190 -7.49 -1.40 25.52
CA ASP A 190 -7.66 -2.72 26.14
C ASP A 190 -8.52 -3.70 25.33
N LYS A 191 -9.24 -3.19 24.33
CA LYS A 191 -10.02 -3.98 23.36
C LYS A 191 -9.34 -4.07 21.99
N LEU A 192 -8.11 -3.58 21.87
CA LEU A 192 -7.42 -3.52 20.58
C LEU A 192 -6.24 -4.47 20.53
N VAL A 193 -6.11 -5.17 19.42
CA VAL A 193 -4.84 -5.77 18.97
C VAL A 193 -4.23 -4.82 17.96
N HIS A 194 -3.03 -4.33 18.25
CA HIS A 194 -2.35 -3.29 17.49
C HIS A 194 -1.04 -3.80 16.90
N TYR A 195 -1.06 -4.15 15.64
CA TYR A 195 0.14 -4.52 14.88
C TYR A 195 0.85 -3.29 14.34
N ARG A 196 2.17 -3.28 14.47
CA ARG A 196 3.04 -2.24 13.89
C ARG A 196 4.24 -2.92 13.25
N THR A 197 4.69 -2.39 12.14
CA THR A 197 5.94 -2.84 11.51
C THR A 197 7.14 -2.31 12.29
N THR A 198 7.86 -1.33 11.75
CA THR A 198 8.98 -0.69 12.45
C THR A 198 8.48 0.53 13.21
N THR A 199 8.82 0.62 14.50
CA THR A 199 8.47 1.77 15.33
C THR A 199 9.68 2.67 15.53
N VAL A 200 9.49 3.97 15.29
CA VAL A 200 10.46 5.02 15.59
C VAL A 200 9.79 6.00 16.55
N ASN A 201 10.46 6.35 17.64
CA ASN A 201 9.95 7.31 18.64
C ASN A 201 8.55 6.94 19.18
N ASN A 202 8.27 5.66 19.36
CA ASN A 202 6.97 5.12 19.80
C ASN A 202 5.78 5.61 18.94
N ASP A 203 5.99 5.77 17.61
CA ASP A 203 4.91 6.14 16.69
C ASP A 203 3.83 5.05 16.67
N ILE A 204 2.57 5.47 16.81
CA ILE A 204 1.42 4.58 16.81
C ILE A 204 1.20 3.97 15.43
N TYR A 205 1.54 4.71 14.39
CA TYR A 205 1.28 4.29 13.01
C TYR A 205 2.36 3.38 12.42
N GLY A 206 3.51 3.21 13.09
CA GLY A 206 4.62 2.45 12.55
C GLY A 206 5.11 3.02 11.20
N ARG A 207 5.81 2.20 10.43
CA ARG A 207 6.36 2.62 9.14
C ARG A 207 6.11 1.58 8.06
N SER A 208 5.44 1.96 6.98
CA SER A 208 5.23 1.10 5.81
C SER A 208 6.58 0.57 5.26
N ILE A 209 6.63 -0.71 4.89
CA ILE A 209 7.79 -1.26 4.18
C ILE A 209 7.94 -0.63 2.79
N LEU A 210 6.85 -0.12 2.20
CA LEU A 210 6.84 0.56 0.91
C LEU A 210 7.38 1.99 0.98
N ARG A 211 7.64 2.52 2.19
CA ARG A 211 8.10 3.90 2.38
C ARG A 211 9.34 4.25 1.56
N ASN A 212 10.31 3.34 1.53
CA ASN A 212 11.56 3.55 0.80
C ASN A 212 11.40 3.33 -0.72
N ALA A 213 10.41 2.56 -1.15
CA ALA A 213 10.07 2.34 -2.56
C ALA A 213 9.39 3.55 -3.22
N TYR A 214 8.78 4.45 -2.42
CA TYR A 214 7.92 5.54 -2.90
C TYR A 214 8.56 6.40 -3.97
N LYS A 215 9.84 6.79 -3.79
CA LYS A 215 10.55 7.63 -4.77
C LYS A 215 10.72 6.93 -6.12
N SER A 216 11.17 5.69 -6.10
CA SER A 216 11.38 4.88 -7.31
C SER A 216 10.05 4.58 -8.00
N TYR A 217 8.99 4.27 -7.23
CA TYR A 217 7.63 4.13 -7.74
C TYR A 217 7.15 5.39 -8.47
N THR A 218 7.30 6.57 -7.87
CA THR A 218 6.86 7.83 -8.48
C THR A 218 7.57 8.10 -9.80
N TYR A 219 8.87 7.87 -9.87
CA TYR A 219 9.63 8.05 -11.10
C TYR A 219 9.28 7.00 -12.16
N LEU A 220 9.08 5.74 -11.74
CA LEU A 220 8.67 4.66 -12.63
C LEU A 220 7.32 4.96 -13.29
N THR A 221 6.31 5.32 -12.49
CA THR A 221 4.96 5.65 -12.99
C THR A 221 5.00 6.82 -13.98
N ASN A 222 5.75 7.89 -13.67
CA ASN A 222 5.90 9.02 -14.57
C ASN A 222 6.60 8.63 -15.87
N LEU A 223 7.63 7.79 -15.80
CA LEU A 223 8.39 7.34 -16.97
C LEU A 223 7.53 6.46 -17.88
N GLN A 224 6.75 5.53 -17.32
CA GLN A 224 5.82 4.69 -18.06
C GLN A 224 4.73 5.52 -18.76
N ALA A 225 4.23 6.58 -18.13
CA ALA A 225 3.29 7.49 -18.75
C ALA A 225 3.91 8.26 -19.93
N ILE A 226 5.17 8.70 -19.78
CA ILE A 226 5.91 9.36 -20.87
C ILE A 226 6.20 8.38 -22.01
N GLU A 227 6.57 7.15 -21.69
CA GLU A 227 6.81 6.09 -22.67
C GLU A 227 5.55 5.81 -23.49
N ALA A 228 4.40 5.64 -22.85
CA ALA A 228 3.13 5.42 -23.54
C ALA A 228 2.79 6.55 -24.52
N ILE A 229 2.97 7.81 -24.09
CA ILE A 229 2.76 8.99 -24.95
C ILE A 229 3.79 9.03 -26.10
N ALA A 230 5.05 8.67 -25.83
CA ALA A 230 6.10 8.66 -26.85
C ALA A 230 5.82 7.60 -27.92
N VAL A 231 5.45 6.38 -27.50
CA VAL A 231 5.07 5.29 -28.40
C VAL A 231 3.85 5.67 -29.25
N GLU A 232 2.82 6.26 -28.65
CA GLU A 232 1.65 6.75 -29.38
C GLU A 232 2.04 7.77 -30.46
N ARG A 233 2.89 8.74 -30.11
CA ARG A 233 3.37 9.77 -31.06
C ARG A 233 4.26 9.21 -32.15
N GLU A 234 5.07 8.21 -31.82
CA GLU A 234 5.98 7.58 -32.79
C GLU A 234 5.22 6.69 -33.77
N LEU A 235 4.21 5.98 -33.33
CA LEU A 235 3.35 5.13 -34.16
C LEU A 235 2.51 5.96 -35.15
N HIS A 236 1.98 7.09 -34.75
CA HIS A 236 1.10 7.90 -35.58
C HIS A 236 1.85 9.01 -36.33
N GLY A 237 3.08 9.35 -35.92
CA GLY A 237 3.81 10.51 -36.44
C GLY A 237 3.13 11.84 -36.06
N ILE A 238 3.81 12.93 -36.41
CA ILE A 238 3.23 14.28 -36.34
C ILE A 238 2.89 14.71 -37.75
N PRO A 239 1.60 14.83 -38.10
CA PRO A 239 1.25 15.30 -39.44
C PRO A 239 1.61 16.79 -39.59
N ILE A 240 2.44 17.08 -40.55
CA ILE A 240 2.76 18.46 -40.95
C ILE A 240 2.12 18.71 -42.30
N GLY A 241 1.22 19.66 -42.31
CA GLY A 241 0.65 20.19 -43.56
C GLY A 241 1.44 21.38 -44.08
N ARG A 242 1.75 21.35 -45.38
CA ARG A 242 2.35 22.49 -46.07
C ARG A 242 1.35 23.04 -47.06
N MET A 243 1.16 24.35 -47.06
CA MET A 243 0.32 25.10 -48.00
C MET A 243 0.93 26.48 -48.29
N PRO A 244 0.53 27.14 -49.40
CA PRO A 244 1.04 28.47 -49.74
C PRO A 244 0.82 29.48 -48.64
N ALA A 245 1.78 30.39 -48.47
CA ALA A 245 1.71 31.44 -47.44
C ALA A 245 0.48 32.34 -47.54
N GLU A 246 -0.07 32.48 -48.72
CA GLU A 246 -1.29 33.26 -48.99
C GLU A 246 -2.50 32.73 -48.25
N TYR A 247 -2.61 31.42 -48.03
CA TYR A 247 -3.69 30.78 -47.28
C TYR A 247 -3.51 30.95 -45.77
N LEU A 248 -2.28 31.18 -45.30
CA LEU A 248 -1.95 31.33 -43.89
C LEU A 248 -2.03 32.78 -43.42
N GLY A 249 -2.01 33.75 -44.33
CA GLY A 249 -1.97 35.18 -44.05
C GLY A 249 -3.32 35.75 -43.57
N ALA A 250 -3.27 36.89 -42.91
CA ALA A 250 -4.47 37.64 -42.52
C ALA A 250 -5.26 38.19 -43.72
N SER A 251 -4.61 38.34 -44.88
CA SER A 251 -5.18 38.82 -46.15
C SER A 251 -5.83 37.72 -46.98
N ALA A 252 -5.89 36.47 -46.47
CA ALA A 252 -6.51 35.36 -47.18
C ALA A 252 -7.99 35.63 -47.48
N THR A 253 -8.43 35.27 -48.69
CA THR A 253 -9.85 35.34 -49.08
C THR A 253 -10.70 34.36 -48.25
N ASP A 254 -12.00 34.52 -48.23
CA ASP A 254 -12.89 33.64 -47.45
C ASP A 254 -12.86 32.20 -47.97
N ASP A 255 -12.68 31.97 -49.27
CA ASP A 255 -12.48 30.65 -49.87
C ASP A 255 -11.16 30.02 -49.41
N GLN A 256 -10.08 30.80 -49.35
CA GLN A 256 -8.76 30.35 -48.87
C GLN A 256 -8.81 30.00 -47.38
N LYS A 257 -9.54 30.74 -46.56
CA LYS A 257 -9.75 30.44 -45.14
C LYS A 257 -10.55 29.15 -44.97
N SER A 258 -11.57 28.90 -45.80
CA SER A 258 -12.34 27.67 -45.78
C SER A 258 -11.48 26.47 -46.11
N ILE A 259 -10.68 26.53 -47.18
CA ILE A 259 -9.74 25.47 -47.58
C ILE A 259 -8.73 25.19 -46.45
N ARG A 260 -8.20 26.22 -45.82
CA ARG A 260 -7.32 26.08 -44.65
C ARG A 260 -8.01 25.37 -43.48
N ALA A 261 -9.22 25.76 -43.18
CA ALA A 261 -9.97 25.15 -42.07
C ALA A 261 -10.25 23.66 -42.31
N ASP A 262 -10.59 23.28 -43.52
CA ASP A 262 -10.82 21.90 -43.93
C ASP A 262 -9.52 21.08 -43.87
N PHE A 263 -8.38 21.68 -44.29
CA PHE A 263 -7.07 21.07 -44.22
C PHE A 263 -6.59 20.90 -42.77
N GLU A 264 -6.79 21.89 -41.91
CA GLU A 264 -6.50 21.80 -40.46
C GLU A 264 -7.36 20.74 -39.79
N ARG A 265 -8.62 20.58 -40.20
CA ARG A 265 -9.52 19.53 -39.70
C ARG A 265 -9.00 18.14 -40.10
N MET A 266 -8.66 17.97 -41.38
CA MET A 266 -8.09 16.72 -41.90
C MET A 266 -6.80 16.32 -41.19
N LEU A 267 -5.89 17.25 -40.91
CA LEU A 267 -4.66 16.99 -40.16
C LEU A 267 -4.97 16.57 -38.70
N ARG A 268 -6.01 17.16 -38.07
CA ARG A 268 -6.46 16.81 -36.76
C ARG A 268 -7.06 15.41 -36.70
N ASP A 269 -7.90 15.10 -37.69
CA ASP A 269 -8.60 13.81 -37.77
C ASP A 269 -7.64 12.65 -38.06
N LEU A 270 -6.59 12.89 -38.88
CA LEU A 270 -5.46 11.98 -39.07
C LEU A 270 -4.70 11.72 -37.77
N LYS A 271 -4.48 12.78 -36.95
CA LYS A 271 -3.82 12.63 -35.64
C LYS A 271 -4.66 11.84 -34.66
N ASN A 272 -5.98 12.02 -34.68
CA ASN A 272 -6.92 11.34 -33.77
C ASN A 272 -7.31 9.94 -34.27
N ASN A 273 -6.73 9.46 -35.36
CA ASN A 273 -7.04 8.18 -36.00
C ASN A 273 -8.54 8.04 -36.43
N GLU A 274 -9.21 9.17 -36.63
CA GLU A 274 -10.61 9.20 -37.11
C GLU A 274 -10.72 9.10 -38.62
N GLN A 275 -9.62 9.40 -39.35
CA GLN A 275 -9.54 9.35 -40.81
C GLN A 275 -8.35 8.50 -41.26
N GLY A 276 -8.61 7.43 -42.00
CA GLY A 276 -7.60 6.47 -42.46
C GLY A 276 -6.90 6.87 -43.77
N TYR A 277 -7.33 7.95 -44.45
CA TYR A 277 -6.75 8.44 -45.70
C TYR A 277 -6.93 9.96 -45.84
N ALA A 278 -6.05 10.57 -46.61
CA ALA A 278 -6.17 11.98 -47.00
C ALA A 278 -6.16 12.10 -48.54
N LEU A 279 -7.07 12.89 -49.09
CA LEU A 279 -7.11 13.19 -50.51
C LEU A 279 -6.60 14.62 -50.73
N LEU A 280 -5.51 14.76 -51.43
CA LEU A 280 -4.87 16.04 -51.71
C LEU A 280 -4.89 16.34 -53.21
N PRO A 281 -5.02 17.63 -53.62
CA PRO A 281 -4.88 18.01 -54.99
C PRO A 281 -3.45 17.74 -55.47
N SER A 282 -3.28 17.33 -56.73
CA SER A 282 -1.98 17.04 -57.34
C SER A 282 -1.38 18.27 -58.04
N ASP A 283 -1.94 19.45 -57.84
CA ASP A 283 -1.48 20.67 -58.48
C ASP A 283 -0.05 21.02 -58.07
N LEU A 284 0.73 21.48 -59.02
CA LEU A 284 2.12 21.84 -58.85
C LEU A 284 2.26 23.32 -58.51
N LEU A 285 3.26 23.65 -57.68
CA LEU A 285 3.67 25.04 -57.45
C LEU A 285 4.37 25.54 -58.70
N LEU A 286 3.73 26.47 -59.41
CA LEU A 286 4.27 27.11 -60.67
C LEU A 286 4.82 28.48 -60.26
N ASP A 287 5.91 28.90 -61.00
CA ASP A 287 6.40 30.27 -60.93
C ASP A 287 5.51 31.23 -61.73
N ASN A 288 5.82 32.54 -61.73
CA ASN A 288 5.08 33.53 -62.40
C ASN A 288 5.14 33.36 -63.96
N GLU A 289 5.98 32.49 -64.48
CA GLU A 289 6.11 32.13 -65.87
C GLU A 289 5.43 30.79 -66.24
N GLY A 290 4.75 30.15 -65.26
CA GLY A 290 4.07 28.89 -65.48
C GLY A 290 4.99 27.66 -65.53
N LYS A 291 6.25 27.78 -65.10
CA LYS A 291 7.21 26.69 -65.05
C LYS A 291 7.30 26.15 -63.62
N SER A 292 7.41 24.81 -63.45
CA SER A 292 7.67 24.17 -62.22
C SER A 292 9.00 24.63 -61.61
N THR A 293 8.99 25.21 -60.41
CA THR A 293 10.16 25.70 -59.71
C THR A 293 10.90 24.52 -59.03
N GLY A 294 11.99 24.07 -59.68
CA GLY A 294 12.91 23.10 -59.07
C GLY A 294 12.82 21.68 -59.65
N GLY A 295 13.91 20.94 -59.60
CA GLY A 295 14.11 19.63 -60.20
C GLY A 295 13.25 18.47 -59.68
N VAL A 296 12.46 18.69 -58.65
CA VAL A 296 11.35 17.84 -58.19
C VAL A 296 10.13 18.74 -58.10
N ALA A 297 9.08 18.43 -58.85
CA ALA A 297 7.83 19.20 -58.86
C ALA A 297 7.25 19.35 -57.46
N ALA A 298 7.40 20.54 -56.86
CA ALA A 298 6.82 20.83 -55.54
C ALA A 298 5.30 20.91 -55.67
N ARG A 299 4.58 20.18 -54.85
CA ARG A 299 3.11 20.20 -54.77
C ARG A 299 2.64 21.47 -54.05
N LEU A 300 1.49 21.97 -54.47
CA LEU A 300 0.88 23.15 -53.87
C LEU A 300 0.51 22.92 -52.40
N VAL A 301 0.01 21.73 -52.10
CA VAL A 301 -0.36 21.27 -50.75
C VAL A 301 0.26 19.91 -50.52
N ASP A 302 0.86 19.70 -49.37
CA ASP A 302 1.52 18.43 -49.04
C ASP A 302 1.32 18.11 -47.55
N ILE A 303 1.27 16.80 -47.25
CA ILE A 303 1.24 16.27 -45.89
C ILE A 303 2.45 15.36 -45.72
N GLU A 304 3.22 15.62 -44.72
CA GLU A 304 4.35 14.80 -44.29
C GLU A 304 4.11 14.32 -42.87
N LEU A 305 4.27 13.04 -42.64
CA LEU A 305 4.30 12.50 -41.28
C LEU A 305 5.74 12.52 -40.78
N ILE A 306 6.02 13.40 -39.83
CA ILE A 306 7.33 13.39 -39.18
C ILE A 306 7.28 12.38 -38.04
N THR A 307 7.98 11.28 -38.23
CA THR A 307 8.35 10.33 -37.19
C THR A 307 9.70 10.73 -36.60
N SER A 308 9.94 10.40 -35.35
CA SER A 308 11.21 10.72 -34.67
C SER A 308 12.36 9.88 -35.27
N ASN A 309 12.81 10.17 -36.47
CA ASN A 309 14.03 9.58 -37.05
C ASN A 309 15.33 10.15 -36.43
N GLY A 310 15.22 10.74 -35.21
CA GLY A 310 16.35 11.34 -34.53
C GLY A 310 17.22 10.29 -33.83
N THR A 311 18.53 10.46 -33.97
CA THR A 311 19.63 9.70 -33.30
C THR A 311 19.60 9.75 -31.76
N ARG A 312 18.56 10.28 -31.11
CA ARG A 312 18.36 10.30 -29.66
C ARG A 312 17.30 9.28 -29.27
N ASN A 313 17.50 8.02 -29.62
CA ASN A 313 16.71 6.94 -29.07
C ASN A 313 17.23 6.68 -27.66
N ILE A 314 16.59 7.30 -26.65
CA ILE A 314 16.87 6.99 -25.25
C ILE A 314 16.23 5.62 -24.99
N ASP A 315 17.08 4.61 -24.80
CA ASP A 315 16.60 3.31 -24.35
C ASP A 315 16.02 3.44 -22.93
N ILE A 316 14.71 3.41 -22.84
CA ILE A 316 13.96 3.62 -21.59
C ILE A 316 13.92 2.33 -20.77
N ASP A 317 13.98 1.15 -21.43
CA ASP A 317 13.87 -0.15 -20.78
C ASP A 317 14.90 -0.39 -19.65
N PRO A 318 16.20 -0.07 -19.78
CA PRO A 318 17.15 -0.17 -18.67
C PRO A 318 16.82 0.75 -17.51
N ILE A 319 16.20 1.90 -17.76
CA ILE A 319 15.83 2.86 -16.73
C ILE A 319 14.62 2.31 -15.95
N ILE A 320 13.61 1.79 -16.64
CA ILE A 320 12.45 1.11 -16.03
C ILE A 320 12.92 -0.06 -15.16
N LYS A 321 13.76 -0.95 -15.70
CA LYS A 321 14.32 -2.10 -14.96
C LYS A 321 15.09 -1.66 -13.72
N ARG A 322 15.84 -0.57 -13.79
CA ARG A 322 16.54 -0.01 -12.62
C ARG A 322 15.57 0.40 -11.51
N TYR A 323 14.46 1.10 -11.83
CA TYR A 323 13.48 1.50 -10.80
C TYR A 323 12.74 0.30 -10.22
N GLN A 324 12.39 -0.69 -11.03
CA GLN A 324 11.81 -1.95 -10.55
C GLN A 324 12.76 -2.68 -9.60
N HIS A 325 14.05 -2.72 -9.93
CA HIS A 325 15.09 -3.30 -9.08
C HIS A 325 15.27 -2.52 -7.77
N ASP A 326 15.25 -1.18 -7.80
CA ASP A 326 15.33 -0.34 -6.61
C ASP A 326 14.11 -0.53 -5.70
N ILE A 327 12.89 -0.70 -6.26
CA ILE A 327 11.68 -1.06 -5.51
C ILE A 327 11.90 -2.40 -4.81
N SER A 328 12.30 -3.45 -5.54
CA SER A 328 12.51 -4.79 -4.99
C SER A 328 13.57 -4.81 -3.90
N ARG A 329 14.68 -4.07 -4.09
CA ARG A 329 15.75 -3.92 -3.11
C ARG A 329 15.26 -3.25 -1.83
N SER A 330 14.39 -2.24 -1.93
CA SER A 330 13.90 -1.48 -0.78
C SER A 330 13.09 -2.32 0.21
N VAL A 331 12.55 -3.45 -0.23
CA VAL A 331 11.77 -4.42 0.55
C VAL A 331 12.48 -5.78 0.69
N MET A 332 13.77 -5.87 0.37
CA MET A 332 14.60 -7.08 0.41
C MET A 332 14.13 -8.22 -0.52
N ALA A 333 13.26 -7.93 -1.48
CA ALA A 333 12.70 -8.92 -2.42
C ALA A 333 13.44 -8.97 -3.77
N GLU A 334 14.70 -8.56 -3.79
CA GLU A 334 15.54 -8.51 -5.00
C GLU A 334 15.70 -9.90 -5.67
N PHE A 335 15.55 -10.98 -4.91
CA PHE A 335 15.61 -12.35 -5.44
C PHE A 335 14.52 -12.65 -6.46
N LEU A 336 13.36 -11.96 -6.39
CA LEU A 336 12.28 -12.10 -7.38
C LEU A 336 12.68 -11.58 -8.77
N MET A 337 13.71 -10.74 -8.86
CA MET A 337 14.22 -10.17 -10.12
C MET A 337 15.40 -10.97 -10.71
N LEU A 338 15.87 -12.03 -10.06
CA LEU A 338 17.08 -12.77 -10.45
C LEU A 338 16.95 -13.59 -11.73
N GLY A 339 15.74 -13.73 -12.29
CA GLY A 339 15.53 -14.37 -13.60
C GLY A 339 15.72 -13.42 -14.80
N SER A 340 15.79 -12.12 -14.57
CA SER A 340 15.85 -11.09 -15.63
C SER A 340 17.28 -10.68 -16.01
N SER A 341 18.32 -11.12 -15.27
CA SER A 341 19.72 -10.83 -15.56
C SER A 341 20.52 -12.11 -15.80
N SER A 342 21.31 -12.13 -16.86
CA SER A 342 22.09 -13.29 -17.34
C SER A 342 23.27 -13.72 -16.43
N SER A 343 23.50 -13.11 -15.27
CA SER A 343 24.70 -13.28 -14.46
C SER A 343 24.47 -13.48 -12.95
N GLY A 344 23.36 -14.08 -12.55
CA GLY A 344 23.10 -14.41 -11.15
C GLY A 344 23.76 -15.72 -10.71
N SER A 345 24.77 -15.69 -9.83
CA SER A 345 25.28 -16.91 -9.18
C SER A 345 24.20 -17.52 -8.29
N TYR A 346 23.96 -18.83 -8.38
CA TYR A 346 23.03 -19.60 -7.53
C TYR A 346 23.27 -19.33 -6.03
N ALA A 347 24.53 -19.24 -5.61
CA ALA A 347 24.90 -18.95 -4.22
C ALA A 347 24.41 -17.56 -3.76
N MET A 348 24.50 -16.55 -4.62
CA MET A 348 24.01 -15.20 -4.32
C MET A 348 22.48 -15.17 -4.24
N SER A 349 21.79 -15.84 -5.15
CA SER A 349 20.33 -15.98 -5.12
C SER A 349 19.86 -16.61 -3.83
N LYS A 350 20.46 -17.74 -3.44
CA LYS A 350 20.15 -18.44 -2.19
C LYS A 350 20.35 -17.54 -0.97
N SER A 351 21.47 -16.84 -0.89
CA SER A 351 21.76 -15.92 0.24
C SER A 351 20.73 -14.79 0.36
N LYS A 352 20.27 -14.22 -0.76
CA LYS A 352 19.22 -13.17 -0.75
C LYS A 352 17.86 -13.72 -0.35
N THR A 353 17.51 -14.91 -0.81
CA THR A 353 16.29 -15.62 -0.41
C THR A 353 16.30 -15.95 1.08
N ASP A 354 17.41 -16.47 1.61
CA ASP A 354 17.56 -16.77 3.04
C ASP A 354 17.41 -15.52 3.91
N LEU A 355 17.96 -14.38 3.47
CA LEU A 355 17.83 -13.11 4.19
C LEU A 355 16.37 -12.62 4.21
N PHE A 356 15.66 -12.73 3.08
CA PHE A 356 14.24 -12.41 2.99
C PHE A 356 13.41 -13.30 3.92
N LEU A 357 13.60 -14.62 3.87
CA LEU A 357 12.87 -15.57 4.72
C LEU A 357 13.09 -15.30 6.21
N ARG A 358 14.33 -15.03 6.65
CA ARG A 358 14.62 -14.62 8.04
C ARG A 358 13.92 -13.33 8.45
N SER A 359 13.84 -12.36 7.53
CA SER A 359 13.10 -11.12 7.79
C SER A 359 11.60 -11.40 7.97
N MET A 360 11.03 -12.29 7.16
CA MET A 360 9.63 -12.71 7.27
C MET A 360 9.36 -13.49 8.55
N GLU A 361 10.26 -14.41 8.94
CA GLU A 361 10.19 -15.13 10.21
C GLU A 361 10.19 -14.17 11.41
N SER A 362 11.06 -13.18 11.42
CA SER A 362 11.07 -12.15 12.45
C SER A 362 9.75 -11.38 12.52
N TYR A 363 9.13 -11.13 11.37
CA TYR A 363 7.88 -10.39 11.30
C TYR A 363 6.69 -11.22 11.82
N ILE A 364 6.58 -12.49 11.44
CA ILE A 364 5.51 -13.36 11.94
C ILE A 364 5.63 -13.61 13.44
N ASN A 365 6.86 -13.77 13.96
CA ASN A 365 7.10 -13.88 15.39
C ASN A 365 6.63 -12.62 16.13
N SER A 366 6.83 -11.43 15.56
CA SER A 366 6.29 -10.19 16.13
C SER A 366 4.75 -10.18 16.16
N ILE A 367 4.08 -10.74 15.14
CA ILE A 367 2.61 -10.89 15.15
C ILE A 367 2.17 -11.81 16.30
N TYR A 368 2.82 -12.95 16.50
CA TYR A 368 2.49 -13.90 17.57
C TYR A 368 2.77 -13.30 18.95
N ASP A 369 3.87 -12.57 19.13
CA ASP A 369 4.16 -11.88 20.38
C ASP A 369 3.08 -10.84 20.73
N ILE A 370 2.59 -10.10 19.72
CA ILE A 370 1.51 -9.13 19.91
C ILE A 370 0.20 -9.84 20.24
N LEU A 371 -0.15 -10.93 19.55
CA LEU A 371 -1.31 -11.76 19.89
C LEU A 371 -1.24 -12.29 21.31
N SER A 372 -0.08 -12.82 21.71
CA SER A 372 0.12 -13.31 23.06
C SER A 372 -0.12 -12.23 24.11
N LYS A 373 0.41 -11.01 23.91
CA LYS A 373 0.29 -9.89 24.86
C LYS A 373 -1.06 -9.18 24.84
N GLN A 374 -1.66 -9.00 23.66
CA GLN A 374 -2.83 -8.13 23.53
C GLN A 374 -4.14 -8.90 23.33
N LEU A 375 -4.08 -10.20 23.08
CA LEU A 375 -5.25 -11.06 22.99
C LEU A 375 -5.27 -12.10 24.12
N ILE A 376 -4.19 -12.92 24.23
CA ILE A 376 -4.18 -14.05 25.15
C ILE A 376 -4.07 -13.57 26.60
N GLU A 377 -3.16 -12.65 26.92
CA GLU A 377 -2.99 -12.14 28.28
C GLU A 377 -4.27 -11.49 28.86
N PRO A 378 -4.99 -10.58 28.17
CA PRO A 378 -6.27 -10.07 28.63
C PRO A 378 -7.34 -11.16 28.79
N LEU A 379 -7.42 -12.11 27.85
CA LEU A 379 -8.35 -13.23 27.93
C LEU A 379 -8.04 -14.14 29.15
N TRP A 380 -6.75 -14.34 29.41
CA TRP A 380 -6.25 -15.09 30.56
C TRP A 380 -6.72 -14.49 31.87
N MET A 381 -6.56 -13.19 32.04
CA MET A 381 -7.01 -12.43 33.21
C MET A 381 -8.53 -12.46 33.35
N LEU A 382 -9.28 -12.38 32.24
CA LEU A 382 -10.76 -12.47 32.29
C LEU A 382 -11.27 -13.81 32.79
N ASN A 383 -10.50 -14.88 32.59
CA ASN A 383 -10.82 -16.22 33.08
C ASN A 383 -10.27 -16.51 34.49
N GLY A 384 -9.41 -15.65 35.03
CA GLY A 384 -8.80 -15.84 36.34
C GLY A 384 -7.79 -16.98 36.40
N PHE A 385 -7.13 -17.30 35.27
CA PHE A 385 -6.12 -18.36 35.18
C PHE A 385 -4.78 -17.94 35.81
N PRO A 386 -3.95 -18.87 36.30
CA PRO A 386 -2.66 -18.58 36.89
C PRO A 386 -1.70 -18.06 35.80
N VAL A 387 -1.07 -16.92 36.06
CA VAL A 387 -0.20 -16.21 35.03
C VAL A 387 1.01 -17.05 34.69
N GLU A 388 1.51 -17.87 35.62
CA GLU A 388 2.68 -18.72 35.42
C GLU A 388 2.44 -19.84 34.39
N MET A 389 1.17 -20.18 34.13
CA MET A 389 0.75 -21.25 33.22
C MET A 389 0.31 -20.71 31.84
N MET A 390 0.50 -19.42 31.57
CA MET A 390 0.05 -18.79 30.35
C MET A 390 0.86 -19.28 29.12
N PRO A 391 0.24 -19.98 28.14
CA PRO A 391 0.92 -20.47 26.95
C PRO A 391 1.25 -19.32 26.00
N LYS A 392 2.17 -19.59 25.05
CA LYS A 392 2.54 -18.67 23.98
C LYS A 392 2.13 -19.25 22.63
N ILE A 393 1.77 -18.35 21.70
CA ILE A 393 1.55 -18.71 20.29
C ILE A 393 2.89 -18.74 19.57
#